data_0be35c2e9c02f061fb79784e76656141
#
_entry.id   0be35c2e9c02f061fb79784e76656141
#
_cell.length_a   1.000
_cell.length_b   1.000
_cell.length_c   1.000
_cell.angle_alpha   90.00
_cell.angle_beta   90.00
_cell.angle_gamma   90.00
#
_symmetry.space_group_name_H-M   'P 1'
#
loop_
_entity.id
_entity.type
_entity.pdbx_description
1 polymer ?
#
loop_
_entity_poly.entity_id
_entity_poly.type
_entity_poly.pdbx_seq_one_letter_code
_entity_poly.pdbx_strand_id
1 'polypeptide(L)'
;MSDADLFGAANLPYGSAIWPDGRRHVVVRVGSSALSLTAATAALAPHLAQLFAAGSLDPLLAAGRPAWTEVHEVVAAWLADGAAQRHVAPLTDVRLVLAFTVADYVDFYASEQHATNVGRLFRPGEQPLNRNWKHLPVGYHGRAGTVLVSGTPVRRPRGQTRGVRICSATRKTPTR
;
A
#
# COMPACT_ATOMS: atom_id res chain seq x y z
N MET A 1 6.48 16.19 11.70
CA MET A 1 7.04 14.83 11.49
C MET A 1 7.82 14.89 10.19
N SER A 2 9.12 14.75 10.22
CA SER A 2 9.99 14.82 9.04
C SER A 2 9.92 13.49 8.26
N ASP A 3 10.33 13.49 6.97
CA ASP A 3 10.46 12.24 6.20
C ASP A 3 11.40 11.24 6.89
N ALA A 4 12.39 11.73 7.63
CA ALA A 4 13.31 10.90 8.42
C ALA A 4 12.59 10.15 9.56
N ASP A 5 11.54 10.76 10.15
CA ASP A 5 10.76 10.11 11.22
C ASP A 5 9.81 9.05 10.66
N LEU A 6 9.24 9.29 9.44
CA LEU A 6 8.31 8.37 8.79
C LEU A 6 9.01 7.16 8.17
N PHE A 7 10.22 7.35 7.64
CA PHE A 7 10.96 6.35 6.88
C PHE A 7 12.33 6.05 7.50
N GLY A 8 12.45 6.27 8.81
CA GLY A 8 13.64 5.90 9.59
C GLY A 8 13.70 4.42 9.90
N ALA A 9 14.85 3.99 10.46
CA ALA A 9 15.11 2.60 10.82
C ALA A 9 14.10 2.00 11.83
N ALA A 10 13.40 2.84 12.59
CA ALA A 10 12.37 2.39 13.53
C ALA A 10 11.05 1.95 12.88
N ASN A 11 10.76 2.42 11.66
CA ASN A 11 9.49 2.10 10.98
C ASN A 11 9.61 0.93 10.00
N LEU A 12 10.75 0.76 9.32
CA LEU A 12 11.03 -0.31 8.36
C LEU A 12 9.88 -0.58 7.38
N PRO A 13 9.45 0.36 6.55
CA PRO A 13 8.37 0.14 5.61
C PRO A 13 8.83 -0.79 4.47
N TYR A 14 8.13 -1.94 4.36
CA TYR A 14 8.39 -2.96 3.34
C TYR A 14 7.70 -2.62 2.03
N GLY A 15 8.31 -3.02 0.92
CA GLY A 15 7.78 -2.85 -0.41
C GLY A 15 8.40 -3.80 -1.43
N SER A 16 8.06 -3.62 -2.71
CA SER A 16 8.73 -4.27 -3.83
C SER A 16 9.12 -3.24 -4.88
N ALA A 17 10.26 -3.48 -5.53
CA ALA A 17 10.77 -2.60 -6.56
C ALA A 17 11.47 -3.40 -7.67
N ILE A 18 11.49 -2.84 -8.87
CA ILE A 18 12.44 -3.24 -9.89
C ILE A 18 13.77 -2.62 -9.52
N TRP A 19 14.75 -3.47 -9.31
CA TRP A 19 16.10 -3.14 -8.89
C TRP A 19 16.97 -2.75 -10.10
N PRO A 20 18.16 -2.13 -9.94
CA PRO A 20 19.03 -1.78 -11.06
C PRO A 20 19.46 -2.96 -11.96
N ASP A 21 19.43 -4.18 -11.45
CA ASP A 21 19.68 -5.40 -12.22
C ASP A 21 18.48 -5.82 -13.11
N GLY A 22 17.40 -5.06 -13.12
CA GLY A 22 16.17 -5.35 -13.87
C GLY A 22 15.24 -6.37 -13.20
N ARG A 23 15.61 -6.95 -12.07
CA ARG A 23 14.81 -7.94 -11.34
C ARG A 23 13.92 -7.30 -10.30
N ARG A 24 12.86 -8.00 -9.94
CA ARG A 24 11.97 -7.59 -8.84
C ARG A 24 12.56 -8.05 -7.51
N HIS A 25 12.76 -7.09 -6.60
CA HIS A 25 13.25 -7.31 -5.25
C HIS A 25 12.21 -6.88 -4.23
N VAL A 26 12.13 -7.58 -3.10
CA VAL A 26 11.54 -7.04 -1.88
C VAL A 26 12.53 -6.07 -1.27
N VAL A 27 12.04 -4.92 -0.84
CA VAL A 27 12.87 -3.83 -0.31
C VAL A 27 12.31 -3.29 1.00
N VAL A 28 13.20 -2.69 1.79
CA VAL A 28 12.83 -1.83 2.93
C VAL A 28 13.33 -0.43 2.63
N ARG A 29 12.46 0.57 2.78
CA ARG A 29 12.88 1.97 2.64
C ARG A 29 13.53 2.45 3.92
N VAL A 30 14.68 3.13 3.80
CA VAL A 30 15.36 3.82 4.89
C VAL A 30 15.74 5.22 4.39
N GLY A 31 15.03 6.23 4.84
CA GLY A 31 15.18 7.60 4.36
C GLY A 31 14.99 7.73 2.85
N SER A 32 16.03 8.17 2.13
CA SER A 32 16.07 8.31 0.67
C SER A 32 16.60 7.08 -0.06
N SER A 33 16.80 5.96 0.64
CA SER A 33 17.38 4.73 0.11
C SER A 33 16.45 3.54 0.29
N ALA A 34 16.72 2.48 -0.46
CA ALA A 34 16.09 1.17 -0.32
C ALA A 34 17.14 0.10 -0.07
N LEU A 35 16.90 -0.76 0.91
CA LEU A 35 17.68 -1.97 1.18
C LEU A 35 16.99 -3.14 0.47
N SER A 36 17.69 -3.86 -0.40
CA SER A 36 17.18 -5.08 -1.02
C SER A 36 17.23 -6.26 -0.03
N LEU A 37 16.07 -6.70 0.43
CA LEU A 37 15.96 -7.92 1.24
C LEU A 37 16.21 -9.16 0.41
N THR A 38 15.81 -9.20 -0.86
CA THR A 38 16.08 -10.31 -1.78
C THR A 38 17.58 -10.59 -1.89
N ALA A 39 18.39 -9.56 -2.06
CA ALA A 39 19.84 -9.72 -2.17
C ALA A 39 20.52 -9.90 -0.80
N ALA A 40 20.08 -9.15 0.21
CA ALA A 40 20.69 -9.20 1.54
C ALA A 40 20.46 -10.56 2.22
N THR A 41 19.23 -11.11 2.17
CA THR A 41 18.97 -12.43 2.78
C THR A 41 19.71 -13.55 2.07
N ALA A 42 19.80 -13.53 0.74
CA ALA A 42 20.58 -14.53 0.00
C ALA A 42 22.06 -14.56 0.41
N ALA A 43 22.62 -13.41 0.82
CA ALA A 43 24.02 -13.29 1.19
C ALA A 43 24.29 -13.45 2.70
N LEU A 44 23.39 -12.95 3.56
CA LEU A 44 23.63 -12.78 5.00
C LEU A 44 22.74 -13.65 5.89
N ALA A 45 21.57 -14.08 5.39
CA ALA A 45 20.62 -14.92 6.11
C ALA A 45 19.95 -15.93 5.17
N PRO A 46 20.67 -16.93 4.62
CA PRO A 46 20.15 -17.84 3.59
C PRO A 46 18.86 -18.59 4.01
N HIS A 47 18.65 -18.82 5.30
CA HIS A 47 17.43 -19.46 5.82
C HIS A 47 16.17 -18.63 5.61
N LEU A 48 16.29 -17.30 5.44
CA LEU A 48 15.18 -16.38 5.12
C LEU A 48 15.03 -16.11 3.62
N ALA A 49 15.99 -16.52 2.80
CA ALA A 49 16.06 -16.14 1.38
C ALA A 49 14.79 -16.53 0.59
N GLN A 50 14.20 -17.68 0.89
CA GLN A 50 12.98 -18.15 0.20
C GLN A 50 11.78 -17.21 0.41
N LEU A 51 11.72 -16.48 1.53
CA LEU A 51 10.65 -15.52 1.79
C LEU A 51 10.68 -14.34 0.82
N PHE A 52 11.81 -14.09 0.15
CA PHE A 52 12.04 -12.91 -0.69
C PHE A 52 12.45 -13.25 -2.14
N ALA A 53 12.65 -14.51 -2.45
CA ALA A 53 13.15 -14.95 -3.77
C ALA A 53 12.25 -14.52 -4.95
N ALA A 54 10.93 -14.49 -4.76
CA ALA A 54 9.96 -14.06 -5.77
C ALA A 54 9.90 -12.54 -5.97
N GLY A 55 10.60 -11.75 -5.16
CA GLY A 55 10.48 -10.29 -5.16
C GLY A 55 9.11 -9.75 -4.71
N SER A 56 8.30 -10.58 -4.06
CA SER A 56 6.97 -10.27 -3.53
C SER A 56 6.95 -10.53 -2.03
N LEU A 57 6.11 -9.79 -1.29
CA LEU A 57 5.85 -10.02 0.12
C LEU A 57 4.92 -11.22 0.38
N ASP A 58 4.29 -11.80 -0.64
CA ASP A 58 3.31 -12.89 -0.47
C ASP A 58 3.86 -14.05 0.37
N PRO A 59 5.10 -14.56 0.16
CA PRO A 59 5.64 -15.64 0.99
C PRO A 59 5.87 -15.22 2.45
N LEU A 60 6.35 -13.99 2.69
CA LEU A 60 6.51 -13.46 4.05
C LEU A 60 5.16 -13.32 4.76
N LEU A 61 4.14 -12.79 4.07
CA LEU A 61 2.80 -12.63 4.63
C LEU A 61 2.20 -14.00 5.02
N ALA A 62 2.41 -15.01 4.17
CA ALA A 62 1.95 -16.38 4.43
C ALA A 62 2.71 -17.09 5.56
N ALA A 63 3.95 -16.71 5.85
CA ALA A 63 4.78 -17.34 6.87
C ALA A 63 4.33 -17.03 8.32
N GLY A 64 3.56 -15.97 8.52
CA GLY A 64 2.96 -15.62 9.80
C GLY A 64 3.89 -14.90 10.78
N ARG A 65 3.36 -14.63 11.96
CA ARG A 65 3.95 -13.73 12.96
C ARG A 65 5.39 -14.07 13.37
N PRO A 66 5.76 -15.34 13.63
CA PRO A 66 7.14 -15.65 14.01
C PRO A 66 8.16 -15.22 12.96
N ALA A 67 7.90 -15.50 11.68
CA ALA A 67 8.79 -15.10 10.59
C ALA A 67 8.84 -13.57 10.43
N TRP A 68 7.73 -12.86 10.64
CA TRP A 68 7.70 -11.40 10.58
C TRP A 68 8.58 -10.77 11.66
N THR A 69 8.52 -11.31 12.88
CA THR A 69 9.34 -10.85 14.01
C THR A 69 10.81 -11.09 13.73
N GLU A 70 11.18 -12.30 13.31
CA GLU A 70 12.57 -12.64 12.98
C GLU A 70 13.14 -11.74 11.87
N VAL A 71 12.38 -11.57 10.77
CA VAL A 71 12.79 -10.69 9.66
C VAL A 71 12.98 -9.26 10.14
N HIS A 72 12.08 -8.75 10.97
CA HIS A 72 12.17 -7.38 11.50
C HIS A 72 13.44 -7.20 12.35
N GLU A 73 13.73 -8.12 13.26
CA GLU A 73 14.90 -8.11 14.12
C GLU A 73 16.21 -8.18 13.32
N VAL A 74 16.26 -9.08 12.33
CA VAL A 74 17.43 -9.23 11.44
C VAL A 74 17.69 -7.97 10.63
N VAL A 75 16.65 -7.37 10.04
CA VAL A 75 16.76 -6.14 9.24
C VAL A 75 17.18 -4.97 10.13
N ALA A 76 16.60 -4.84 11.33
CA ALA A 76 16.98 -3.80 12.28
C ALA A 76 18.47 -3.91 12.69
N ALA A 77 18.95 -5.13 12.94
CA ALA A 77 20.35 -5.38 13.25
C ALA A 77 21.28 -4.98 12.08
N TRP A 78 20.96 -5.38 10.84
CA TRP A 78 21.75 -5.00 9.66
C TRP A 78 21.83 -3.49 9.43
N LEU A 79 20.77 -2.77 9.77
CA LEU A 79 20.76 -1.32 9.65
C LEU A 79 21.59 -0.66 10.75
N ALA A 80 21.63 -1.25 11.94
CA ALA A 80 22.40 -0.75 13.08
C ALA A 80 23.92 -0.96 12.90
N ASP A 81 24.33 -2.12 12.38
CA ASP A 81 25.73 -2.50 12.21
C ASP A 81 26.31 -2.24 10.81
N GLY A 82 25.44 -1.88 9.84
CA GLY A 82 25.83 -1.63 8.45
C GLY A 82 26.14 -2.88 7.63
N ALA A 83 25.88 -4.09 8.13
CA ALA A 83 26.22 -5.33 7.45
C ALA A 83 25.61 -5.47 6.05
N ALA A 84 24.42 -4.91 5.84
CA ALA A 84 23.71 -4.95 4.56
C ALA A 84 23.98 -3.74 3.64
N GLN A 85 24.92 -2.84 3.97
CA GLN A 85 25.14 -1.58 3.23
C GLN A 85 25.38 -1.78 1.73
N ARG A 86 26.05 -2.85 1.32
CA ARG A 86 26.30 -3.17 -0.10
C ARG A 86 25.03 -3.53 -0.90
N HIS A 87 23.92 -3.77 -0.21
CA HIS A 87 22.61 -4.09 -0.81
C HIS A 87 21.64 -2.92 -0.78
N VAL A 88 22.16 -1.71 -0.53
CA VAL A 88 21.39 -0.47 -0.50
C VAL A 88 21.57 0.27 -1.82
N ALA A 89 20.46 0.84 -2.33
CA ALA A 89 20.46 1.74 -3.49
C ALA A 89 19.62 2.98 -3.21
N PRO A 90 19.91 4.13 -3.87
CA PRO A 90 19.02 5.29 -3.83
C PRO A 90 17.62 4.96 -4.32
N LEU A 91 16.59 5.58 -3.76
CA LEU A 91 15.20 5.40 -4.24
C LEU A 91 15.01 5.88 -5.69
N THR A 92 15.85 6.79 -6.15
CA THR A 92 15.86 7.27 -7.55
C THR A 92 16.23 6.20 -8.56
N ASP A 93 16.97 5.17 -8.12
CA ASP A 93 17.52 4.13 -8.99
C ASP A 93 16.63 2.89 -9.04
N VAL A 94 15.53 2.90 -8.29
CA VAL A 94 14.58 1.80 -8.22
C VAL A 94 13.18 2.26 -8.65
N ARG A 95 12.40 1.34 -9.21
CA ARG A 95 11.01 1.62 -9.59
C ARG A 95 10.06 0.77 -8.75
N LEU A 96 9.28 1.42 -7.90
CA LEU A 96 8.30 0.74 -7.04
C LEU A 96 7.26 -0.02 -7.87
N VAL A 97 6.88 -1.19 -7.38
CA VAL A 97 5.80 -2.04 -7.91
C VAL A 97 4.90 -2.48 -6.77
N LEU A 98 3.74 -3.08 -7.06
CA LEU A 98 2.89 -3.62 -6.00
C LEU A 98 3.67 -4.66 -5.19
N ALA A 99 3.61 -4.53 -3.87
CA ALA A 99 4.44 -5.32 -2.97
C ALA A 99 3.93 -6.77 -2.80
N PHE A 100 2.64 -6.99 -3.02
CA PHE A 100 1.97 -8.29 -2.86
C PHE A 100 0.81 -8.41 -3.86
N THR A 101 0.25 -9.61 -3.98
CA THR A 101 -0.94 -9.88 -4.78
C THR A 101 -2.17 -9.43 -4.01
N VAL A 102 -2.96 -8.54 -4.61
CA VAL A 102 -4.22 -8.08 -4.02
C VAL A 102 -5.28 -9.14 -4.31
N ALA A 103 -5.45 -10.09 -3.40
CA ALA A 103 -6.41 -11.18 -3.55
C ALA A 103 -7.85 -10.71 -3.34
N ASP A 104 -8.05 -9.78 -2.41
CA ASP A 104 -9.34 -9.22 -2.06
C ASP A 104 -9.21 -7.81 -1.49
N TYR A 105 -10.34 -7.13 -1.34
CA TYR A 105 -10.41 -5.79 -0.77
C TYR A 105 -11.64 -5.66 0.11
N VAL A 106 -11.46 -5.19 1.31
CA VAL A 106 -12.55 -4.80 2.20
C VAL A 106 -12.28 -3.41 2.76
N ASP A 107 -13.30 -2.58 2.74
CA ASP A 107 -13.28 -1.22 3.26
C ASP A 107 -14.45 -1.03 4.23
N PHE A 108 -14.17 -0.59 5.44
CA PHE A 108 -15.18 -0.38 6.47
C PHE A 108 -15.48 1.11 6.64
N TYR A 109 -16.76 1.42 6.66
CA TYR A 109 -17.31 2.74 6.89
C TYR A 109 -17.41 3.05 8.38
N ALA A 110 -16.26 3.06 9.08
CA ALA A 110 -16.17 2.97 10.53
C ALA A 110 -16.09 4.31 11.28
N SER A 111 -15.76 5.43 10.61
CA SER A 111 -15.69 6.74 11.26
C SER A 111 -17.06 7.42 11.29
N GLU A 112 -17.62 7.66 12.47
CA GLU A 112 -18.91 8.35 12.64
C GLU A 112 -18.92 9.76 12.04
N GLN A 113 -17.85 10.49 12.20
CA GLN A 113 -17.72 11.85 11.65
C GLN A 113 -17.72 11.81 10.12
N HIS A 114 -16.92 10.94 9.52
CA HIS A 114 -16.88 10.76 8.07
C HIS A 114 -18.24 10.29 7.54
N ALA A 115 -18.84 9.27 8.14
CA ALA A 115 -20.13 8.73 7.75
C ALA A 115 -21.25 9.78 7.83
N THR A 116 -21.24 10.60 8.88
CA THR A 116 -22.19 11.70 9.06
C THR A 116 -22.03 12.77 7.97
N ASN A 117 -20.80 13.18 7.68
CA ASN A 117 -20.52 14.19 6.66
C ASN A 117 -20.92 13.71 5.26
N VAL A 118 -20.57 12.49 4.91
CA VAL A 118 -20.97 11.87 3.64
C VAL A 118 -22.47 11.69 3.55
N GLY A 119 -23.12 11.28 4.65
CA GLY A 119 -24.57 11.16 4.74
C GLY A 119 -25.29 12.49 4.50
N ARG A 120 -24.80 13.59 5.07
CA ARG A 120 -25.34 14.95 4.82
C ARG A 120 -25.23 15.36 3.35
N LEU A 121 -24.14 14.98 2.68
CA LEU A 121 -23.94 15.28 1.25
C LEU A 121 -24.88 14.50 0.34
N PHE A 122 -25.09 13.22 0.62
CA PHE A 122 -25.89 12.35 -0.25
C PHE A 122 -27.36 12.26 0.11
N ARG A 123 -27.75 12.62 1.33
CA ARG A 123 -29.13 12.57 1.84
C ARG A 123 -29.50 13.90 2.51
N PRO A 124 -29.51 15.01 1.76
CA PRO A 124 -29.88 16.32 2.34
C PRO A 124 -31.34 16.27 2.83
N GLY A 125 -31.58 16.69 4.06
CA GLY A 125 -32.91 16.70 4.70
C GLY A 125 -33.31 15.41 5.40
N GLU A 126 -32.49 14.37 5.36
CA GLU A 126 -32.70 13.09 6.06
C GLU A 126 -31.70 12.90 7.22
N GLN A 127 -31.89 11.84 8.02
CA GLN A 127 -30.89 11.44 8.99
C GLN A 127 -29.61 11.00 8.25
N PRO A 128 -28.45 11.60 8.56
CA PRO A 128 -27.23 11.33 7.82
C PRO A 128 -26.70 9.91 8.04
N LEU A 129 -26.93 9.31 9.22
CA LEU A 129 -26.54 7.94 9.53
C LEU A 129 -27.72 6.98 9.46
N ASN A 130 -27.51 5.81 8.89
CA ASN A 130 -28.47 4.72 8.98
C ASN A 130 -28.65 4.28 10.43
N ARG A 131 -29.86 3.91 10.82
CA ARG A 131 -30.19 3.50 12.21
C ARG A 131 -29.27 2.42 12.77
N ASN A 132 -28.85 1.49 11.91
CA ASN A 132 -28.01 0.35 12.29
C ASN A 132 -26.50 0.65 12.25
N TRP A 133 -26.09 1.85 11.83
CA TRP A 133 -24.67 2.14 11.62
C TRP A 133 -23.81 1.93 12.87
N LYS A 134 -24.36 2.23 14.08
CA LYS A 134 -23.66 2.01 15.36
C LYS A 134 -23.71 0.57 15.87
N HIS A 135 -24.49 -0.29 15.25
CA HIS A 135 -24.77 -1.64 15.76
C HIS A 135 -24.25 -2.73 14.82
N LEU A 136 -24.12 -2.45 13.54
CA LEU A 136 -23.66 -3.39 12.53
C LEU A 136 -22.51 -2.77 11.73
N PRO A 137 -21.41 -3.52 11.49
CA PRO A 137 -20.34 -3.04 10.63
C PRO A 137 -20.86 -2.86 9.20
N VAL A 138 -20.55 -1.70 8.60
CA VAL A 138 -20.83 -1.43 7.20
C VAL A 138 -19.54 -1.53 6.42
N GLY A 139 -19.47 -2.46 5.49
CA GLY A 139 -18.28 -2.73 4.69
C GLY A 139 -18.57 -2.76 3.20
N TYR A 140 -17.55 -2.51 2.41
CA TYR A 140 -17.53 -2.61 0.96
C TYR A 140 -16.53 -3.67 0.54
N HIS A 141 -16.83 -4.36 -0.54
CA HIS A 141 -16.08 -5.46 -1.09
C HIS A 141 -15.88 -5.26 -2.61
N GLY A 142 -14.81 -5.82 -3.20
CA GLY A 142 -14.69 -5.90 -4.65
C GLY A 142 -13.91 -4.77 -5.33
N ARG A 143 -12.93 -4.13 -4.69
CA ARG A 143 -12.04 -3.12 -5.28
C ARG A 143 -10.60 -3.58 -5.51
N ALA A 144 -10.31 -4.86 -5.38
CA ALA A 144 -8.96 -5.42 -5.53
C ALA A 144 -8.28 -5.01 -6.85
N GLY A 145 -9.02 -5.02 -7.96
CA GLY A 145 -8.51 -4.63 -9.28
C GLY A 145 -8.18 -3.14 -9.46
N THR A 146 -8.49 -2.28 -8.49
CA THR A 146 -8.19 -0.84 -8.53
C THR A 146 -7.07 -0.42 -7.57
N VAL A 147 -6.41 -1.36 -6.92
CA VAL A 147 -5.21 -1.11 -6.11
C VAL A 147 -4.02 -0.99 -7.04
N LEU A 148 -3.45 0.20 -7.11
CA LEU A 148 -2.35 0.55 -8.02
C LEU A 148 -1.13 1.00 -7.22
N VAL A 149 0.05 0.87 -7.84
CA VAL A 149 1.30 1.36 -7.25
C VAL A 149 1.30 2.89 -7.13
N SER A 150 1.94 3.40 -6.09
CA SER A 150 2.12 4.85 -5.88
C SER A 150 2.75 5.52 -7.09
N GLY A 151 2.26 6.74 -7.43
CA GLY A 151 2.70 7.47 -8.60
C GLY A 151 1.93 7.15 -9.88
N THR A 152 1.05 6.15 -9.89
CA THR A 152 0.16 5.89 -11.03
C THR A 152 -0.89 7.00 -11.15
N PRO A 153 -0.99 7.71 -12.30
CA PRO A 153 -1.98 8.76 -12.47
C PRO A 153 -3.39 8.17 -12.54
N VAL A 154 -4.31 8.70 -11.73
CA VAL A 154 -5.72 8.32 -11.76
C VAL A 154 -6.49 9.33 -12.60
N ARG A 155 -6.95 8.93 -13.77
CA ARG A 155 -7.80 9.76 -14.63
C ARG A 155 -9.22 9.79 -14.07
N ARG A 156 -9.81 10.99 -13.96
CA ARG A 156 -11.22 11.11 -13.61
C ARG A 156 -12.08 10.46 -14.70
N PRO A 157 -12.96 9.49 -14.37
CA PRO A 157 -13.79 8.83 -15.36
C PRO A 157 -14.81 9.82 -15.96
N ARG A 158 -15.16 9.59 -17.21
CA ARG A 158 -16.34 10.21 -17.83
C ARG A 158 -17.55 9.32 -17.52
N GLY A 159 -18.64 9.94 -17.14
CA GLY A 159 -19.87 9.21 -16.81
C GLY A 159 -21.10 9.92 -17.36
N GLN A 160 -22.22 9.21 -17.38
CA GLN A 160 -23.53 9.75 -17.66
C GLN A 160 -24.24 10.05 -16.34
N THR A 161 -24.89 11.19 -16.26
CA THR A 161 -25.78 11.53 -15.14
C THR A 161 -27.22 11.37 -15.60
N ARG A 162 -28.06 10.78 -14.75
CA ARG A 162 -29.51 10.74 -14.97
C ARG A 162 -30.06 12.17 -14.81
N GLY A 163 -30.39 12.81 -15.91
CA GLY A 163 -31.08 14.11 -15.90
C GLY A 163 -32.58 13.94 -15.63
N VAL A 164 -33.24 15.04 -15.27
CA VAL A 164 -34.72 15.09 -15.09
C VAL A 164 -35.47 14.83 -16.39
N ARG A 165 -34.82 14.92 -17.54
CA ARG A 165 -35.27 14.45 -18.87
C ARG A 165 -34.23 13.47 -19.41
N ILE A 166 -34.69 12.37 -19.99
CA ILE A 166 -33.88 11.40 -20.70
C ILE A 166 -33.31 12.08 -21.96
N CYS A 167 -32.17 12.76 -21.79
CA CYS A 167 -31.31 13.19 -22.86
C CYS A 167 -29.89 12.76 -22.52
N SER A 168 -29.27 12.02 -23.42
CA SER A 168 -27.88 11.60 -23.37
C SER A 168 -26.93 12.82 -23.42
N ALA A 169 -26.69 13.45 -22.27
CA ALA A 169 -25.74 14.52 -22.17
C ALA A 169 -24.47 14.02 -21.47
N THR A 170 -23.44 13.80 -22.22
CA THR A 170 -22.08 13.64 -21.73
C THR A 170 -21.63 14.98 -21.14
N ARG A 171 -21.71 15.17 -19.82
CA ARG A 171 -21.11 16.32 -19.18
C ARG A 171 -19.61 16.09 -19.04
N LYS A 172 -18.82 16.92 -19.71
CA LYS A 172 -17.41 17.09 -19.39
C LYS A 172 -17.32 17.74 -18.02
N THR A 173 -16.77 17.05 -17.01
CA THR A 173 -16.45 17.66 -15.72
C THR A 173 -15.23 18.56 -15.92
N PRO A 174 -15.24 19.82 -15.45
CA PRO A 174 -14.05 20.68 -15.56
C PRO A 174 -12.89 20.09 -14.77
N THR A 175 -11.74 20.04 -15.38
CA THR A 175 -10.45 19.78 -14.72
C THR A 175 -10.11 20.98 -13.85
N ARG A 176 -9.92 20.76 -12.55
CA ARG A 176 -9.08 21.61 -11.71
C ARG A 176 -7.77 20.91 -11.47
#